data_4702ec83b32929b0410e54e5f0628c0e
#
_entry.id   4702ec83b32929b0410e54e5f0628c0e
#
_cell.length_a   1.000
_cell.length_b   1.000
_cell.length_c   1.000
_cell.angle_alpha   90.00
_cell.angle_beta   90.00
_cell.angle_gamma   90.00
#
_symmetry.space_group_name_H-M   'P 1'
#
loop_
_entity.id
_entity.type
_entity.pdbx_description
1 polymer ?
#
loop_
_entity_poly.entity_id
_entity_poly.type
_entity_poly.pdbx_seq_one_letter_code
_entity_poly.pdbx_strand_id
1 'polypeptide(L)'
;MKKLFSILLAAIVALALFGTVLAAPKDGVLDIAYSIVPDSLTPFRPEVNRDAPYFTEICESLGVFNSDKVLEPWLAKSWNTDDNGFTYTVELREGIKDSAGNAFTADDAVWFIQESVARALKPVFNKIESVEKVDDLTFSLKLKSNIVGTFEKIMTESYGITKASFEASPDEFGSSLVSTSPYAVTNFVASSEMTLELREDYWQVLENMPACVSPKVSKIHWVQIAEASQMGIALETGVVEMVMRIPIATGMQYEGNPAYTIEKTSGHQGFQLFFSGAETSPVANDQKLRQAIAYSIDNDAMIMALAYGNGERLYDVHSPIMIGYNPKWENEENYTYNLEKAKQLVAESDYKGQTLSILCSGNGDMPRIAQVLQAFMMQAGINVEINAAEMAYIVANRLDGTKYDMFINSIGGTYLADAWAIRYDPNAYSTGDGTSRKDYALGELLYETWTPEGYTEENVDKVHNYLKDSCIAYGLYNPYNYCIWRTEIGVTDEVHEIAGTIAPAATSYTGL
;
A
#
# COMPACT_ATOMS: atom_id res chain seq x y z
N MET A 1 2.65 14.41 -66.68
CA MET A 1 3.43 14.28 -65.43
C MET A 1 2.95 15.20 -64.32
N LYS A 2 2.67 16.50 -64.55
CA LYS A 2 2.20 17.41 -63.46
C LYS A 2 0.84 17.03 -62.82
N LYS A 3 -0.11 16.44 -63.55
CA LYS A 3 -1.42 16.03 -63.03
C LYS A 3 -1.39 14.75 -62.21
N LEU A 4 -0.47 13.82 -62.49
CA LEU A 4 -0.26 12.61 -61.69
C LEU A 4 0.40 12.91 -60.33
N PHE A 5 1.30 13.88 -60.29
CA PHE A 5 1.96 14.29 -59.04
C PHE A 5 0.98 14.97 -58.07
N SER A 6 -0.01 15.75 -58.58
CA SER A 6 -1.02 16.41 -57.75
C SER A 6 -2.02 15.40 -57.15
N ILE A 7 -2.33 14.32 -57.82
CA ILE A 7 -3.23 13.27 -57.31
C ILE A 7 -2.49 12.41 -56.26
N LEU A 8 -1.21 12.13 -56.43
CA LEU A 8 -0.42 11.40 -55.45
C LEU A 8 -0.21 12.21 -54.17
N LEU A 9 -0.01 13.54 -54.28
CA LEU A 9 0.14 14.41 -53.09
C LEU A 9 -1.19 14.55 -52.33
N ALA A 10 -2.33 14.61 -53.03
CA ALA A 10 -3.65 14.65 -52.40
C ALA A 10 -4.00 13.34 -51.72
N ALA A 11 -3.58 12.19 -52.25
CA ALA A 11 -3.75 10.89 -51.62
C ALA A 11 -2.87 10.72 -50.38
N ILE A 12 -1.63 11.27 -50.36
CA ILE A 12 -0.75 11.23 -49.19
C ILE A 12 -1.26 12.17 -48.09
N VAL A 13 -1.82 13.33 -48.43
CA VAL A 13 -2.41 14.25 -47.45
C VAL A 13 -3.75 13.70 -46.92
N ALA A 14 -4.51 12.93 -47.72
CA ALA A 14 -5.73 12.27 -47.25
C ALA A 14 -5.43 11.05 -46.32
N LEU A 15 -4.29 10.36 -46.50
CA LEU A 15 -3.86 9.30 -45.57
C LEU A 15 -3.27 9.85 -44.25
N ALA A 16 -2.80 11.11 -44.25
CA ALA A 16 -2.28 11.76 -43.02
C ALA A 16 -3.39 12.37 -42.13
N LEU A 17 -4.66 12.34 -42.61
CA LEU A 17 -5.85 12.82 -41.87
C LEU A 17 -6.72 11.68 -41.32
N PHE A 18 -6.28 10.42 -41.43
CA PHE A 18 -6.75 9.39 -40.51
C PHE A 18 -6.06 9.62 -39.15
N GLY A 19 -6.46 10.71 -38.47
CA GLY A 19 -6.36 10.78 -37.06
C GLY A 19 -6.92 9.45 -36.52
N THR A 20 -6.20 8.78 -35.68
CA THR A 20 -6.74 7.69 -34.87
C THR A 20 -8.06 8.18 -34.33
N VAL A 21 -9.17 7.68 -34.87
CA VAL A 21 -10.48 7.82 -34.22
C VAL A 21 -10.32 7.01 -32.96
N LEU A 22 -9.96 7.70 -31.87
CA LEU A 22 -10.01 7.12 -30.55
C LEU A 22 -11.46 6.62 -30.38
N ALA A 23 -11.64 5.38 -30.01
CA ALA A 23 -12.97 4.86 -29.73
C ALA A 23 -13.60 5.75 -28.66
N ALA A 24 -14.84 6.18 -28.85
CA ALA A 24 -15.58 6.89 -27.83
C ALA A 24 -15.72 5.98 -26.60
N PRO A 25 -15.75 6.52 -25.37
CA PRO A 25 -16.03 5.74 -24.17
C PRO A 25 -17.30 4.90 -24.37
N LYS A 26 -17.30 3.67 -23.89
CA LYS A 26 -18.47 2.79 -23.96
C LYS A 26 -19.51 3.29 -22.95
N ASP A 27 -20.75 3.41 -23.37
CA ASP A 27 -21.85 4.00 -22.59
C ASP A 27 -21.84 3.55 -21.11
N GLY A 28 -21.34 4.38 -20.20
CA GLY A 28 -21.37 4.19 -18.76
C GLY A 28 -20.49 3.05 -18.21
N VAL A 29 -19.57 2.50 -19.00
CA VAL A 29 -18.62 1.47 -18.55
C VAL A 29 -17.24 2.07 -18.43
N LEU A 30 -16.60 1.90 -17.27
CA LEU A 30 -15.20 2.23 -17.05
C LEU A 30 -14.34 0.96 -17.20
N ASP A 31 -13.64 0.82 -18.31
CA ASP A 31 -12.68 -0.27 -18.53
C ASP A 31 -11.31 0.11 -17.96
N ILE A 32 -10.80 -0.69 -17.01
CA ILE A 32 -9.55 -0.42 -16.26
C ILE A 32 -8.56 -1.56 -16.47
N ALA A 33 -7.35 -1.25 -16.93
CA ALA A 33 -6.26 -2.19 -16.91
C ALA A 33 -5.50 -2.14 -15.59
N TYR A 34 -5.23 -3.31 -15.04
CA TYR A 34 -4.39 -3.50 -13.87
C TYR A 34 -3.49 -4.73 -14.04
N SER A 35 -2.34 -4.75 -13.40
CA SER A 35 -1.37 -5.85 -13.58
C SER A 35 -1.84 -7.18 -12.98
N ILE A 36 -2.76 -7.16 -12.03
CA ILE A 36 -3.23 -8.34 -11.30
C ILE A 36 -4.75 -8.28 -11.10
N VAL A 37 -5.49 -9.20 -11.70
CA VAL A 37 -6.84 -9.58 -11.29
C VAL A 37 -6.70 -10.83 -10.42
N PRO A 38 -7.43 -10.98 -9.30
CA PRO A 38 -7.20 -12.07 -8.37
C PRO A 38 -7.57 -13.42 -8.97
N ASP A 39 -6.98 -14.48 -8.43
CA ASP A 39 -7.40 -15.86 -8.74
C ASP A 39 -8.65 -16.27 -7.95
N SER A 40 -9.01 -15.49 -6.93
CA SER A 40 -10.17 -15.71 -6.06
C SER A 40 -10.61 -14.39 -5.42
N LEU A 41 -11.91 -14.21 -5.31
CA LEU A 41 -12.54 -13.03 -4.69
C LEU A 41 -12.75 -13.18 -3.17
N THR A 42 -12.56 -14.39 -2.62
CA THR A 42 -12.81 -14.63 -1.19
C THR A 42 -11.90 -13.81 -0.29
N PRO A 43 -12.43 -13.10 0.72
CA PRO A 43 -11.60 -12.40 1.70
C PRO A 43 -10.98 -13.35 2.74
N PHE A 44 -11.29 -14.65 2.72
CA PHE A 44 -10.90 -15.64 3.74
C PHE A 44 -9.56 -16.34 3.46
N ARG A 45 -8.70 -15.75 2.63
CA ARG A 45 -7.35 -16.24 2.34
C ARG A 45 -6.30 -15.21 2.76
N PRO A 46 -5.22 -15.61 3.47
CA PRO A 46 -4.17 -14.69 3.92
C PRO A 46 -3.46 -13.96 2.77
N GLU A 47 -3.30 -14.63 1.62
CA GLU A 47 -2.61 -14.13 0.43
C GLU A 47 -3.42 -13.16 -0.43
N VAL A 48 -4.71 -12.96 -0.13
CA VAL A 48 -5.54 -12.00 -0.89
C VAL A 48 -4.97 -10.59 -0.74
N ASN A 49 -4.75 -9.95 -1.88
CA ASN A 49 -4.30 -8.56 -1.92
C ASN A 49 -5.48 -7.60 -1.69
N ARG A 50 -5.71 -7.27 -0.42
CA ARG A 50 -6.77 -6.33 0.00
C ARG A 50 -6.42 -4.87 -0.27
N ASP A 51 -5.15 -4.59 -0.58
CA ASP A 51 -4.70 -3.25 -0.98
C ASP A 51 -4.83 -3.03 -2.51
N ALA A 52 -5.43 -4.01 -3.22
CA ALA A 52 -5.75 -3.85 -4.63
C ALA A 52 -6.88 -2.81 -4.81
N PRO A 53 -6.80 -1.95 -5.83
CA PRO A 53 -7.74 -0.84 -6.00
C PRO A 53 -9.20 -1.26 -6.14
N TYR A 54 -9.48 -2.47 -6.64
CA TYR A 54 -10.84 -3.02 -6.77
C TYR A 54 -11.43 -3.58 -5.48
N PHE A 55 -10.63 -3.76 -4.42
CA PHE A 55 -11.09 -4.56 -3.27
C PHE A 55 -12.21 -3.86 -2.49
N THR A 56 -12.10 -2.55 -2.31
CA THR A 56 -13.15 -1.73 -1.67
C THR A 56 -14.43 -1.63 -2.49
N GLU A 57 -14.37 -1.97 -3.78
CA GLU A 57 -15.54 -2.02 -4.66
C GLU A 57 -16.33 -3.31 -4.48
N ILE A 58 -15.65 -4.42 -4.13
CA ILE A 58 -16.28 -5.73 -3.96
C ILE A 58 -16.55 -6.13 -2.51
N CYS A 59 -15.91 -5.47 -1.54
CA CYS A 59 -16.07 -5.74 -0.11
C CYS A 59 -16.18 -4.43 0.67
N GLU A 60 -17.37 -4.14 1.19
CA GLU A 60 -17.53 -3.09 2.20
C GLU A 60 -16.88 -3.52 3.52
N SER A 61 -16.25 -2.59 4.23
CA SER A 61 -15.71 -2.82 5.57
C SER A 61 -16.52 -2.10 6.64
N LEU A 62 -16.23 -2.38 7.90
CA LEU A 62 -16.88 -1.69 9.03
C LEU A 62 -16.58 -0.20 9.03
N GLY A 63 -15.37 0.20 8.62
CA GLY A 63 -14.95 1.58 8.44
C GLY A 63 -13.93 1.71 7.32
N VAL A 64 -13.76 2.91 6.79
CA VAL A 64 -12.81 3.23 5.71
C VAL A 64 -12.03 4.51 6.04
N PHE A 65 -10.76 4.60 5.65
CA PHE A 65 -10.01 5.84 5.72
C PHE A 65 -10.36 6.73 4.52
N ASN A 66 -10.70 7.98 4.79
CA ASN A 66 -10.84 8.99 3.75
C ASN A 66 -9.45 9.54 3.31
N SER A 67 -9.43 10.45 2.34
CA SER A 67 -8.21 11.11 1.84
C SER A 67 -7.43 11.87 2.92
N ASP A 68 -8.12 12.36 3.96
CA ASP A 68 -7.49 13.03 5.10
C ASP A 68 -6.97 12.03 6.16
N LYS A 69 -7.04 10.73 5.86
CA LYS A 69 -6.63 9.63 6.75
C LYS A 69 -7.42 9.55 8.06
N VAL A 70 -8.66 10.03 8.02
CA VAL A 70 -9.61 9.89 9.12
C VAL A 70 -10.45 8.64 8.88
N LEU A 71 -10.56 7.79 9.90
CA LEU A 71 -11.43 6.61 9.83
C LEU A 71 -12.89 7.06 9.88
N GLU A 72 -13.63 6.79 8.82
CA GLU A 72 -15.07 7.06 8.72
C GLU A 72 -15.89 5.77 8.87
N PRO A 73 -17.08 5.84 9.51
CA PRO A 73 -17.98 4.70 9.59
C PRO A 73 -18.54 4.33 8.20
N TRP A 74 -18.51 3.04 7.85
CA TRP A 74 -19.10 2.54 6.60
C TRP A 74 -20.25 1.58 6.91
N LEU A 75 -20.01 0.27 7.17
CA LEU A 75 -21.04 -0.63 7.71
C LEU A 75 -21.34 -0.33 9.17
N ALA A 76 -20.34 0.06 9.95
CA ALA A 76 -20.58 0.62 11.26
C ALA A 76 -21.31 1.96 11.15
N LYS A 77 -22.17 2.25 12.11
CA LYS A 77 -22.80 3.55 12.30
C LYS A 77 -21.95 4.43 13.21
N SER A 78 -21.39 3.82 14.25
CA SER A 78 -20.58 4.50 15.26
C SER A 78 -19.78 3.50 16.08
N TRP A 79 -18.81 4.01 16.82
CA TRP A 79 -18.08 3.27 17.84
C TRP A 79 -17.68 4.19 18.99
N ASN A 80 -17.46 3.60 20.14
CA ASN A 80 -16.91 4.29 21.32
C ASN A 80 -15.99 3.35 22.10
N THR A 81 -15.19 3.93 23.01
CA THR A 81 -14.36 3.21 23.97
C THR A 81 -14.43 3.91 25.33
N ASP A 82 -14.51 3.12 26.40
CA ASP A 82 -14.60 3.63 27.78
C ASP A 82 -13.32 3.42 28.57
N ASP A 83 -12.36 2.65 28.05
CA ASP A 83 -11.15 2.19 28.73
C ASP A 83 -9.86 2.46 27.94
N ASN A 84 -9.76 3.67 27.41
CA ASN A 84 -8.56 4.13 26.71
C ASN A 84 -8.15 3.23 25.53
N GLY A 85 -9.11 2.77 24.74
CA GLY A 85 -8.86 2.02 23.51
C GLY A 85 -8.60 0.53 23.70
N PHE A 86 -8.88 -0.06 24.86
CA PHE A 86 -8.84 -1.52 25.04
C PHE A 86 -10.12 -2.19 24.59
N THR A 87 -11.27 -1.61 24.91
CA THR A 87 -12.57 -2.17 24.57
C THR A 87 -13.39 -1.16 23.77
N TYR A 88 -13.86 -1.59 22.61
CA TYR A 88 -14.71 -0.81 21.74
C TYR A 88 -16.11 -1.42 21.68
N THR A 89 -17.14 -0.58 21.78
CA THR A 89 -18.50 -0.93 21.43
C THR A 89 -18.78 -0.38 20.04
N VAL A 90 -19.13 -1.24 19.10
CA VAL A 90 -19.40 -0.90 17.70
C VAL A 90 -20.86 -1.11 17.39
N GLU A 91 -21.55 -0.07 16.93
CA GLU A 91 -22.94 -0.09 16.46
C GLU A 91 -22.94 -0.18 14.92
N LEU A 92 -23.66 -1.14 14.36
CA LEU A 92 -23.88 -1.30 12.93
C LEU A 92 -25.03 -0.42 12.45
N ARG A 93 -25.05 -0.10 11.15
CA ARG A 93 -26.21 0.52 10.51
C ARG A 93 -27.36 -0.46 10.41
N GLU A 94 -28.59 0.05 10.37
CA GLU A 94 -29.78 -0.76 10.18
C GLU A 94 -29.98 -1.12 8.70
N GLY A 95 -30.60 -2.27 8.45
CA GLY A 95 -31.06 -2.65 7.12
C GLY A 95 -29.98 -3.14 6.16
N ILE A 96 -28.75 -3.38 6.63
CA ILE A 96 -27.67 -3.92 5.79
C ILE A 96 -28.08 -5.27 5.22
N LYS A 97 -27.88 -5.44 3.89
CA LYS A 97 -28.15 -6.69 3.17
C LYS A 97 -27.05 -6.98 2.16
N ASP A 98 -26.69 -8.24 2.05
CA ASP A 98 -25.82 -8.69 0.98
C ASP A 98 -26.55 -8.78 -0.39
N SER A 99 -25.83 -9.10 -1.43
CA SER A 99 -26.38 -9.21 -2.80
C SER A 99 -27.31 -10.43 -3.00
N ALA A 100 -27.39 -11.35 -2.05
CA ALA A 100 -28.35 -12.44 -2.04
C ALA A 100 -29.60 -12.13 -1.20
N GLY A 101 -29.65 -10.93 -0.55
CA GLY A 101 -30.76 -10.46 0.26
C GLY A 101 -30.72 -10.87 1.72
N ASN A 102 -29.64 -11.53 2.20
CA ASN A 102 -29.47 -11.88 3.59
C ASN A 102 -29.14 -10.63 4.42
N ALA A 103 -29.75 -10.50 5.58
CA ALA A 103 -29.45 -9.42 6.51
C ALA A 103 -28.05 -9.64 7.12
N PHE A 104 -27.26 -8.56 7.16
CA PHE A 104 -25.99 -8.53 7.87
C PHE A 104 -26.20 -7.92 9.25
N THR A 105 -25.77 -8.62 10.28
CA THR A 105 -25.98 -8.27 11.69
C THR A 105 -24.69 -8.37 12.49
N ALA A 106 -24.76 -8.07 13.79
CA ALA A 106 -23.64 -8.24 14.69
C ALA A 106 -23.16 -9.71 14.79
N ASP A 107 -24.04 -10.71 14.55
CA ASP A 107 -23.62 -12.10 14.46
C ASP A 107 -22.63 -12.33 13.31
N ASP A 108 -22.89 -11.72 12.15
CA ASP A 108 -22.03 -11.84 10.96
C ASP A 108 -20.71 -11.10 11.16
N ALA A 109 -20.73 -9.89 11.72
CA ALA A 109 -19.51 -9.13 12.01
C ALA A 109 -18.62 -9.87 13.01
N VAL A 110 -19.18 -10.38 14.09
CA VAL A 110 -18.48 -11.19 15.08
C VAL A 110 -17.92 -12.46 14.47
N TRP A 111 -18.73 -13.18 13.68
CA TRP A 111 -18.30 -14.38 12.97
C TRP A 111 -17.15 -14.09 12.00
N PHE A 112 -17.23 -13.03 11.20
CA PHE A 112 -16.16 -12.67 10.26
C PHE A 112 -14.84 -12.39 10.98
N ILE A 113 -14.88 -11.64 12.10
CA ILE A 113 -13.69 -11.34 12.90
C ILE A 113 -13.13 -12.61 13.53
N GLN A 114 -13.97 -13.51 14.05
CA GLN A 114 -13.53 -14.80 14.63
C GLN A 114 -12.88 -15.69 13.58
N GLU A 115 -13.46 -15.79 12.37
CA GLU A 115 -12.86 -16.51 11.24
C GLU A 115 -11.51 -15.89 10.82
N SER A 116 -11.42 -14.55 10.85
CA SER A 116 -10.19 -13.84 10.52
C SER A 116 -9.06 -14.14 11.51
N VAL A 117 -9.38 -14.26 12.81
CA VAL A 117 -8.45 -14.72 13.84
C VAL A 117 -8.07 -16.19 13.62
N ALA A 118 -9.06 -17.06 13.43
CA ALA A 118 -8.84 -18.51 13.29
C ALA A 118 -8.00 -18.88 12.06
N ARG A 119 -8.17 -18.13 10.97
CA ARG A 119 -7.43 -18.33 9.71
C ARG A 119 -6.13 -17.54 9.63
N ALA A 120 -5.81 -16.73 10.64
CA ALA A 120 -4.65 -15.83 10.65
C ALA A 120 -4.58 -14.94 9.39
N LEU A 121 -5.71 -14.36 8.99
CA LEU A 121 -5.82 -13.63 7.71
C LEU A 121 -4.89 -12.43 7.63
N LYS A 122 -4.76 -11.69 8.72
CA LYS A 122 -3.83 -10.56 8.86
C LYS A 122 -3.28 -10.51 10.29
N PRO A 123 -2.04 -10.06 10.49
CA PRO A 123 -1.43 -9.98 11.84
C PRO A 123 -2.23 -9.16 12.85
N VAL A 124 -2.99 -8.14 12.40
CA VAL A 124 -3.78 -7.27 13.27
C VAL A 124 -4.85 -8.05 14.03
N PHE A 125 -5.44 -9.08 13.44
CA PHE A 125 -6.45 -9.90 14.12
C PHE A 125 -5.90 -10.69 15.31
N ASN A 126 -4.58 -10.97 15.34
CA ASN A 126 -3.93 -11.60 16.49
C ASN A 126 -3.89 -10.71 17.74
N LYS A 127 -4.14 -9.40 17.58
CA LYS A 127 -4.21 -8.42 18.67
C LYS A 127 -5.58 -8.39 19.37
N ILE A 128 -6.56 -9.13 18.89
CA ILE A 128 -7.89 -9.26 19.47
C ILE A 128 -7.84 -10.22 20.66
N GLU A 129 -8.35 -9.78 21.82
CA GLU A 129 -8.56 -10.63 23.01
C GLU A 129 -9.90 -11.34 22.90
N SER A 130 -10.99 -10.60 22.64
CA SER A 130 -12.33 -11.16 22.43
C SER A 130 -13.15 -10.26 21.50
N VAL A 131 -14.14 -10.87 20.84
CA VAL A 131 -15.21 -10.19 20.11
C VAL A 131 -16.51 -10.89 20.43
N GLU A 132 -17.53 -10.12 20.88
CA GLU A 132 -18.77 -10.66 21.40
C GLU A 132 -19.96 -9.81 20.94
N LYS A 133 -21.06 -10.48 20.55
CA LYS A 133 -22.32 -9.82 20.27
C LYS A 133 -22.91 -9.25 21.55
N VAL A 134 -23.41 -8.01 21.49
CA VAL A 134 -24.19 -7.36 22.56
C VAL A 134 -25.69 -7.46 22.24
N ASP A 135 -26.07 -7.07 21.02
CA ASP A 135 -27.42 -7.21 20.46
C ASP A 135 -27.34 -7.40 18.94
N ASP A 136 -28.46 -7.33 18.21
CA ASP A 136 -28.50 -7.62 16.77
C ASP A 136 -27.70 -6.62 15.91
N LEU A 137 -27.46 -5.40 16.41
CA LEU A 137 -26.73 -4.35 15.71
C LEU A 137 -25.46 -3.92 16.45
N THR A 138 -25.19 -4.49 17.62
CA THR A 138 -24.07 -4.04 18.47
C THR A 138 -23.18 -5.21 18.87
N PHE A 139 -21.87 -5.01 18.76
CA PHE A 139 -20.88 -5.94 19.27
C PHE A 139 -19.78 -5.21 20.06
N SER A 140 -19.13 -5.95 20.96
CA SER A 140 -17.96 -5.51 21.72
C SER A 140 -16.71 -6.14 21.15
N LEU A 141 -15.66 -5.34 20.97
CA LEU A 141 -14.33 -5.76 20.52
C LEU A 141 -13.31 -5.40 21.59
N LYS A 142 -12.64 -6.39 22.18
CA LYS A 142 -11.59 -6.19 23.18
C LYS A 142 -10.22 -6.52 22.59
N LEU A 143 -9.26 -5.61 22.78
CA LEU A 143 -7.89 -5.73 22.31
C LEU A 143 -6.94 -6.19 23.43
N LYS A 144 -5.91 -6.94 23.08
CA LYS A 144 -4.80 -7.33 23.98
C LYS A 144 -3.91 -6.14 24.34
N SER A 145 -3.87 -5.14 23.45
CA SER A 145 -3.13 -3.90 23.63
C SER A 145 -3.85 -2.77 22.87
N ASN A 146 -3.78 -1.56 23.37
CA ASN A 146 -4.42 -0.39 22.77
C ASN A 146 -3.48 0.43 21.86
N ILE A 147 -2.66 -0.26 21.08
CA ILE A 147 -1.77 0.40 20.12
C ILE A 147 -2.60 1.17 19.09
N VAL A 148 -2.33 2.46 18.96
CA VAL A 148 -2.96 3.35 17.98
C VAL A 148 -2.86 2.76 16.56
N GLY A 149 -3.97 2.80 15.84
CA GLY A 149 -4.09 2.18 14.52
C GLY A 149 -4.57 0.74 14.54
N THR A 150 -4.53 0.04 15.69
CA THR A 150 -4.97 -1.37 15.76
C THR A 150 -6.46 -1.50 15.54
N PHE A 151 -7.27 -0.70 16.25
CA PHE A 151 -8.73 -0.71 16.09
C PHE A 151 -9.12 -0.30 14.69
N GLU A 152 -8.54 0.79 14.20
CA GLU A 152 -8.82 1.33 12.87
C GLU A 152 -8.51 0.29 11.77
N LYS A 153 -7.41 -0.42 11.90
CA LYS A 153 -7.06 -1.47 10.95
C LYS A 153 -7.99 -2.68 11.03
N ILE A 154 -8.47 -3.05 12.21
CA ILE A 154 -9.49 -4.10 12.35
C ILE A 154 -10.79 -3.66 11.66
N MET A 155 -11.19 -2.39 11.81
CA MET A 155 -12.40 -1.86 11.19
C MET A 155 -12.32 -1.85 9.65
N THR A 156 -11.16 -1.52 9.10
CA THR A 156 -10.95 -1.51 7.63
C THR A 156 -10.71 -2.90 7.02
N GLU A 157 -10.34 -3.89 7.84
CA GLU A 157 -10.10 -5.28 7.40
C GLU A 157 -11.26 -6.23 7.73
N SER A 158 -12.34 -5.73 8.36
CA SER A 158 -13.54 -6.52 8.69
C SER A 158 -14.66 -6.21 7.71
N TYR A 159 -15.02 -7.21 6.90
CA TYR A 159 -15.86 -7.02 5.71
C TYR A 159 -17.30 -7.51 5.89
N GLY A 160 -18.22 -6.90 5.13
CA GLY A 160 -19.64 -7.22 5.08
C GLY A 160 -19.92 -8.51 4.33
N ILE A 161 -19.61 -9.63 4.94
CA ILE A 161 -19.89 -10.97 4.47
C ILE A 161 -20.86 -11.62 5.45
N THR A 162 -22.03 -12.06 4.97
CA THR A 162 -22.95 -12.82 5.80
C THR A 162 -22.50 -14.27 5.92
N LYS A 163 -22.61 -14.83 7.12
CA LYS A 163 -22.34 -16.23 7.37
C LYS A 163 -23.19 -17.14 6.51
N ALA A 164 -24.47 -16.78 6.32
CA ALA A 164 -25.43 -17.52 5.52
C ALA A 164 -24.97 -17.66 4.07
N SER A 165 -24.50 -16.57 3.43
CA SER A 165 -24.02 -16.62 2.05
C SER A 165 -22.72 -17.41 1.90
N PHE A 166 -21.80 -17.28 2.86
CA PHE A 166 -20.57 -18.07 2.86
C PHE A 166 -20.85 -19.58 3.01
N GLU A 167 -21.69 -19.96 3.96
CA GLU A 167 -22.02 -21.38 4.23
C GLU A 167 -22.87 -22.02 3.10
N ALA A 168 -23.58 -21.22 2.31
CA ALA A 168 -24.35 -21.72 1.18
C ALA A 168 -23.46 -22.31 0.06
N SER A 169 -22.26 -21.74 -0.17
CA SER A 169 -21.35 -22.19 -1.22
C SER A 169 -19.88 -21.88 -0.86
N PRO A 170 -19.32 -22.47 0.21
CA PRO A 170 -17.99 -22.10 0.69
C PRO A 170 -16.88 -22.40 -0.32
N ASP A 171 -17.00 -23.45 -1.10
CA ASP A 171 -16.01 -23.85 -2.11
C ASP A 171 -16.05 -22.94 -3.37
N GLU A 172 -17.20 -22.37 -3.68
CA GLU A 172 -17.42 -21.49 -4.83
C GLU A 172 -17.34 -20.00 -4.46
N PHE A 173 -17.24 -19.67 -3.17
CA PHE A 173 -17.29 -18.29 -2.69
C PHE A 173 -16.20 -17.40 -3.31
N GLY A 174 -15.07 -17.99 -3.68
CA GLY A 174 -13.98 -17.30 -4.35
C GLY A 174 -14.23 -16.93 -5.81
N SER A 175 -15.21 -17.57 -6.46
CA SER A 175 -15.60 -17.31 -7.85
C SER A 175 -16.98 -16.64 -7.97
N SER A 176 -17.77 -16.67 -6.91
CA SER A 176 -19.12 -16.10 -6.83
C SER A 176 -19.31 -15.37 -5.50
N LEU A 177 -18.63 -14.24 -5.39
CA LEU A 177 -18.64 -13.44 -4.15
C LEU A 177 -20.02 -12.83 -3.92
N VAL A 178 -20.54 -13.07 -2.71
CA VAL A 178 -21.74 -12.41 -2.17
C VAL A 178 -21.28 -11.53 -1.00
N SER A 179 -21.50 -10.23 -1.12
CA SER A 179 -21.12 -9.24 -0.12
C SER A 179 -22.18 -8.17 0.04
N THR A 180 -22.02 -7.30 1.02
CA THR A 180 -22.91 -6.14 1.22
C THR A 180 -22.61 -4.99 0.26
N SER A 181 -21.57 -5.08 -0.54
CA SER A 181 -21.08 -4.02 -1.44
C SER A 181 -22.16 -3.43 -2.33
N PRO A 182 -22.07 -2.13 -2.69
CA PRO A 182 -22.93 -1.51 -3.68
C PRO A 182 -22.78 -2.12 -5.07
N TYR A 183 -21.63 -2.74 -5.36
CA TYR A 183 -21.43 -3.46 -6.61
C TYR A 183 -21.61 -4.97 -6.45
N ALA A 184 -22.27 -5.58 -7.42
CA ALA A 184 -22.28 -7.02 -7.60
C ALA A 184 -21.23 -7.42 -8.64
N VAL A 185 -20.51 -8.52 -8.39
CA VAL A 185 -19.63 -9.13 -9.39
C VAL A 185 -20.50 -9.92 -10.36
N THR A 186 -20.67 -9.43 -11.58
CA THR A 186 -21.53 -10.06 -12.61
C THR A 186 -20.75 -10.94 -13.57
N ASN A 187 -19.45 -10.75 -13.69
CA ASN A 187 -18.54 -11.64 -14.40
C ASN A 187 -17.21 -11.72 -13.65
N PHE A 188 -16.65 -12.91 -13.54
CA PHE A 188 -15.32 -13.12 -12.98
C PHE A 188 -14.62 -14.28 -13.68
N VAL A 189 -13.49 -13.97 -14.28
CA VAL A 189 -12.55 -14.95 -14.83
C VAL A 189 -11.24 -14.81 -14.07
N ALA A 190 -10.94 -15.80 -13.24
CA ALA A 190 -9.78 -15.80 -12.36
C ALA A 190 -8.48 -15.43 -13.10
N SER A 191 -7.71 -14.50 -12.55
CA SER A 191 -6.46 -13.99 -13.13
C SER A 191 -6.62 -13.45 -14.57
N SER A 192 -7.78 -12.93 -14.92
CA SER A 192 -8.07 -12.40 -16.26
C SER A 192 -8.90 -11.13 -16.22
N GLU A 193 -10.15 -11.21 -15.79
CA GLU A 193 -11.06 -10.07 -15.81
C GLU A 193 -12.14 -10.16 -14.72
N MET A 194 -12.72 -9.01 -14.41
CA MET A 194 -13.84 -8.92 -13.47
C MET A 194 -14.75 -7.77 -13.88
N THR A 195 -16.08 -8.02 -13.91
CA THR A 195 -17.07 -6.98 -14.16
C THR A 195 -17.90 -6.74 -12.91
N LEU A 196 -18.04 -5.49 -12.55
CA LEU A 196 -18.79 -4.98 -11.41
C LEU A 196 -19.96 -4.15 -11.92
N GLU A 197 -21.17 -4.40 -11.44
CA GLU A 197 -22.37 -3.61 -11.76
C GLU A 197 -23.00 -3.08 -10.49
N LEU A 198 -23.37 -1.78 -10.50
CA LEU A 198 -24.03 -1.12 -9.39
C LEU A 198 -25.40 -1.77 -9.16
N ARG A 199 -25.67 -2.16 -7.91
CA ARG A 199 -26.91 -2.84 -7.51
C ARG A 199 -28.06 -1.84 -7.41
N GLU A 200 -29.20 -2.18 -7.99
CA GLU A 200 -30.45 -1.42 -7.82
C GLU A 200 -31.08 -1.61 -6.42
N ASP A 201 -30.80 -2.75 -5.78
CA ASP A 201 -31.33 -3.16 -4.46
C ASP A 201 -30.35 -2.88 -3.30
N TYR A 202 -29.35 -2.00 -3.54
CA TYR A 202 -28.37 -1.69 -2.51
C TYR A 202 -29.06 -1.13 -1.25
N TRP A 203 -28.59 -1.57 -0.09
CA TRP A 203 -29.26 -1.35 1.19
C TRP A 203 -29.21 0.10 1.70
N GLN A 204 -28.27 0.93 1.22
CA GLN A 204 -28.05 2.30 1.69
C GLN A 204 -28.27 3.30 0.56
N VAL A 205 -28.66 4.53 0.96
CA VAL A 205 -28.67 5.68 0.05
C VAL A 205 -27.22 6.13 -0.19
N LEU A 206 -26.78 6.21 -1.45
CA LEU A 206 -25.38 6.45 -1.83
C LEU A 206 -24.80 7.75 -1.24
N GLU A 207 -25.62 8.78 -1.07
CA GLU A 207 -25.24 10.07 -0.48
C GLU A 207 -24.88 9.97 1.01
N ASN A 208 -25.24 8.87 1.68
CA ASN A 208 -24.88 8.60 3.07
C ASN A 208 -23.59 7.77 3.22
N MET A 209 -22.98 7.39 2.13
CA MET A 209 -21.70 6.67 2.13
C MET A 209 -20.52 7.64 2.31
N PRO A 210 -19.39 7.16 2.85
CA PRO A 210 -18.15 7.93 2.80
C PRO A 210 -17.81 8.29 1.36
N ALA A 211 -17.45 9.55 1.11
CA ALA A 211 -17.26 10.07 -0.25
C ALA A 211 -16.24 9.25 -1.06
N CYS A 212 -15.17 8.79 -0.42
CA CYS A 212 -14.10 8.02 -1.06
C CYS A 212 -14.51 6.61 -1.54
N VAL A 213 -15.70 6.12 -1.16
CA VAL A 213 -16.24 4.81 -1.58
C VAL A 213 -17.65 4.91 -2.16
N SER A 214 -18.23 6.11 -2.26
CA SER A 214 -19.57 6.33 -2.82
C SER A 214 -19.56 6.15 -4.33
N PRO A 215 -20.29 5.17 -4.91
CA PRO A 215 -20.30 4.89 -6.34
C PRO A 215 -20.69 6.10 -7.20
N LYS A 216 -19.91 6.36 -8.24
CA LYS A 216 -20.15 7.38 -9.28
C LYS A 216 -20.26 6.76 -10.67
N VAL A 217 -19.91 5.48 -10.80
CA VAL A 217 -19.89 4.72 -12.06
C VAL A 217 -20.87 3.55 -11.95
N SER A 218 -21.69 3.33 -12.96
CA SER A 218 -22.68 2.24 -12.94
C SER A 218 -22.08 0.87 -13.21
N LYS A 219 -20.98 0.82 -13.99
CA LYS A 219 -20.32 -0.43 -14.38
C LYS A 219 -18.83 -0.24 -14.51
N ILE A 220 -18.06 -1.15 -13.92
CA ILE A 220 -16.60 -1.17 -13.98
C ILE A 220 -16.17 -2.54 -14.51
N HIS A 221 -15.23 -2.52 -15.45
CA HIS A 221 -14.60 -3.72 -15.97
C HIS A 221 -13.10 -3.67 -15.71
N TRP A 222 -12.62 -4.55 -14.84
CA TRP A 222 -11.20 -4.74 -14.54
C TRP A 222 -10.64 -5.82 -15.45
N VAL A 223 -9.58 -5.49 -16.17
CA VAL A 223 -8.88 -6.41 -17.08
C VAL A 223 -7.42 -6.57 -16.66
N GLN A 224 -6.95 -7.80 -16.57
CA GLN A 224 -5.54 -8.06 -16.29
C GLN A 224 -4.69 -7.87 -17.53
N ILE A 225 -3.75 -6.91 -17.43
CA ILE A 225 -2.70 -6.74 -18.42
C ILE A 225 -1.38 -6.67 -17.65
N ALA A 226 -0.63 -7.78 -17.64
CA ALA A 226 0.61 -7.88 -16.86
C ALA A 226 1.77 -7.07 -17.46
N GLU A 227 1.83 -6.99 -18.79
CA GLU A 227 2.92 -6.32 -19.51
C GLU A 227 2.66 -4.82 -19.67
N ALA A 228 3.54 -3.98 -19.14
CA ALA A 228 3.41 -2.52 -19.16
C ALA A 228 3.22 -1.93 -20.57
N SER A 229 3.92 -2.47 -21.57
CA SER A 229 3.75 -2.04 -22.95
C SER A 229 2.38 -2.35 -23.53
N GLN A 230 1.77 -3.46 -23.11
CA GLN A 230 0.41 -3.83 -23.52
C GLN A 230 -0.64 -2.98 -22.81
N MET A 231 -0.40 -2.59 -21.54
CA MET A 231 -1.24 -1.61 -20.86
C MET A 231 -1.28 -0.29 -21.64
N GLY A 232 -0.13 0.21 -22.07
CA GLY A 232 -0.02 1.41 -22.89
C GLY A 232 -0.80 1.30 -24.20
N ILE A 233 -0.64 0.21 -24.93
CA ILE A 233 -1.37 -0.04 -26.19
C ILE A 233 -2.88 -0.10 -25.94
N ALA A 234 -3.33 -0.74 -24.88
CA ALA A 234 -4.75 -0.82 -24.54
C ALA A 234 -5.36 0.57 -24.26
N LEU A 235 -4.60 1.43 -23.55
CA LEU A 235 -5.00 2.83 -23.31
C LEU A 235 -5.03 3.66 -24.61
N GLU A 236 -4.00 3.55 -25.46
CA GLU A 236 -3.87 4.28 -26.72
C GLU A 236 -4.94 3.91 -27.75
N THR A 237 -5.32 2.64 -27.78
CA THR A 237 -6.35 2.15 -28.70
C THR A 237 -7.78 2.27 -28.18
N GLY A 238 -7.95 2.73 -26.91
CA GLY A 238 -9.26 2.85 -26.28
C GLY A 238 -9.91 1.50 -25.94
N VAL A 239 -9.11 0.47 -25.76
CA VAL A 239 -9.56 -0.81 -25.19
C VAL A 239 -9.88 -0.65 -23.72
N VAL A 240 -9.10 0.23 -23.04
CA VAL A 240 -9.37 0.67 -21.67
C VAL A 240 -9.32 2.20 -21.60
N GLU A 241 -10.09 2.77 -20.70
CA GLU A 241 -10.10 4.20 -20.41
C GLU A 241 -9.05 4.59 -19.38
N MET A 242 -8.64 3.62 -18.53
CA MET A 242 -7.74 3.88 -17.40
C MET A 242 -6.75 2.74 -17.21
N VAL A 243 -5.55 3.09 -16.78
CA VAL A 243 -4.51 2.15 -16.34
C VAL A 243 -4.09 2.49 -14.92
N MET A 244 -4.16 1.51 -14.03
CA MET A 244 -3.82 1.65 -12.62
C MET A 244 -2.43 1.08 -12.33
N ARG A 245 -1.60 1.85 -11.59
CA ARG A 245 -0.25 1.46 -11.15
C ARG A 245 0.65 0.95 -12.30
N ILE A 246 0.63 1.68 -13.42
CA ILE A 246 1.54 1.37 -14.53
C ILE A 246 3.00 1.63 -14.10
N PRO A 247 3.98 0.81 -14.49
CA PRO A 247 5.38 1.07 -14.21
C PRO A 247 5.84 2.45 -14.69
N ILE A 248 6.57 3.16 -13.83
CA ILE A 248 6.99 4.56 -14.02
C ILE A 248 7.59 4.81 -15.41
N ALA A 249 8.52 3.94 -15.85
CA ALA A 249 9.18 4.09 -17.15
C ALA A 249 8.22 4.09 -18.35
N THR A 250 7.11 3.38 -18.24
CA THR A 250 6.04 3.37 -19.26
C THR A 250 5.13 4.59 -19.07
N GLY A 251 4.74 4.90 -17.84
CA GLY A 251 3.87 6.03 -17.52
C GLY A 251 4.45 7.38 -17.98
N MET A 252 5.75 7.58 -17.85
CA MET A 252 6.43 8.80 -18.29
C MET A 252 6.29 9.10 -19.79
N GLN A 253 6.02 8.08 -20.62
CA GLN A 253 5.85 8.28 -22.08
C GLN A 253 4.57 9.10 -22.39
N TYR A 254 3.65 9.20 -21.46
CA TYR A 254 2.40 9.95 -21.57
C TYR A 254 2.49 11.37 -21.01
N GLU A 255 3.58 11.72 -20.32
CA GLU A 255 3.76 13.04 -19.74
C GLU A 255 3.77 14.14 -20.82
N GLY A 256 2.99 15.19 -20.59
CA GLY A 256 2.86 16.29 -21.53
C GLY A 256 1.98 16.03 -22.76
N ASN A 257 1.42 14.83 -22.89
CA ASN A 257 0.45 14.52 -23.95
C ASN A 257 -0.97 14.90 -23.48
N PRO A 258 -1.63 15.90 -24.11
CA PRO A 258 -2.93 16.38 -23.64
C PRO A 258 -4.08 15.36 -23.79
N ALA A 259 -3.87 14.26 -24.52
CA ALA A 259 -4.85 13.18 -24.65
C ALA A 259 -4.97 12.34 -23.37
N TYR A 260 -3.99 12.45 -22.47
CA TYR A 260 -3.93 11.65 -21.24
C TYR A 260 -3.73 12.54 -20.03
N THR A 261 -4.40 12.16 -18.96
CA THR A 261 -4.18 12.74 -17.63
C THR A 261 -3.44 11.72 -16.78
N ILE A 262 -2.46 12.18 -16.01
CA ILE A 262 -1.63 11.36 -15.14
C ILE A 262 -1.83 11.83 -13.72
N GLU A 263 -2.19 10.90 -12.84
CA GLU A 263 -2.18 11.08 -11.39
C GLU A 263 -1.01 10.32 -10.80
N LYS A 264 -0.23 11.00 -9.96
CA LYS A 264 0.91 10.42 -9.24
C LYS A 264 0.59 10.43 -7.76
N THR A 265 0.46 9.26 -7.17
CA THR A 265 0.19 9.13 -5.75
C THR A 265 1.43 8.62 -5.01
N SER A 266 1.68 9.15 -3.82
CA SER A 266 2.71 8.61 -2.94
C SER A 266 2.31 7.23 -2.44
N GLY A 267 3.18 6.24 -2.63
CA GLY A 267 2.91 4.87 -2.17
C GLY A 267 2.98 4.74 -0.65
N HIS A 268 2.20 3.82 -0.07
CA HIS A 268 2.34 3.46 1.35
C HIS A 268 3.64 2.75 1.67
N GLN A 269 4.30 2.17 0.66
CA GLN A 269 5.46 1.30 0.83
C GLN A 269 6.72 1.99 0.36
N GLY A 270 7.49 2.54 1.30
CA GLY A 270 8.83 3.02 1.02
C GLY A 270 9.88 1.92 1.18
N PHE A 271 11.03 2.07 0.54
CA PHE A 271 12.17 1.18 0.70
C PHE A 271 13.07 1.63 1.85
N GLN A 272 13.52 0.67 2.66
CA GLN A 272 14.37 0.91 3.81
C GLN A 272 15.56 -0.05 3.83
N LEU A 273 16.63 0.42 4.47
CA LEU A 273 17.82 -0.36 4.79
C LEU A 273 17.87 -0.57 6.32
N PHE A 274 17.80 -1.82 6.75
CA PHE A 274 17.94 -2.22 8.15
C PHE A 274 19.33 -2.74 8.43
N PHE A 275 19.87 -2.41 9.59
CA PHE A 275 21.16 -2.91 10.05
C PHE A 275 20.97 -4.06 11.04
N SER A 276 21.70 -5.15 10.86
CA SER A 276 21.69 -6.28 11.77
C SER A 276 21.99 -5.87 13.22
N GLY A 277 21.31 -6.51 14.16
CA GLY A 277 21.58 -6.39 15.60
C GLY A 277 22.38 -7.57 16.16
N ALA A 278 22.80 -8.55 15.35
CA ALA A 278 23.58 -9.68 15.81
C ALA A 278 25.02 -9.25 16.17
N GLU A 279 25.50 -9.64 17.35
CA GLU A 279 26.83 -9.28 17.84
C GLU A 279 27.97 -9.67 16.87
N THR A 280 27.74 -10.66 16.04
CA THR A 280 28.69 -11.10 15.00
C THR A 280 28.77 -10.18 13.80
N SER A 281 27.79 -9.28 13.64
CA SER A 281 27.78 -8.34 12.51
C SER A 281 28.55 -7.05 12.84
N PRO A 282 29.44 -6.61 11.95
CA PRO A 282 30.21 -5.38 12.16
C PRO A 282 29.35 -4.13 12.36
N VAL A 283 28.16 -4.08 11.77
CA VAL A 283 27.24 -2.92 11.89
C VAL A 283 26.44 -2.92 13.19
N ALA A 284 26.41 -4.03 13.94
CA ALA A 284 25.54 -4.15 15.11
C ALA A 284 25.90 -3.14 16.21
N ASN A 285 27.17 -3.04 16.59
CA ASN A 285 27.65 -2.21 17.68
C ASN A 285 28.43 -0.96 17.20
N ASP A 286 28.66 -0.82 15.90
CA ASP A 286 29.40 0.29 15.32
C ASP A 286 28.45 1.32 14.71
N GLN A 287 28.04 2.30 15.53
CA GLN A 287 27.19 3.40 15.09
C GLN A 287 27.85 4.26 14.01
N LYS A 288 29.18 4.48 14.11
CA LYS A 288 29.91 5.28 13.11
C LYS A 288 29.88 4.61 11.75
N LEU A 289 30.00 3.27 11.70
CA LEU A 289 29.89 2.53 10.45
C LEU A 289 28.48 2.63 9.85
N ARG A 290 27.42 2.52 10.66
CA ARG A 290 26.05 2.74 10.18
C ARG A 290 25.83 4.14 9.63
N GLN A 291 26.31 5.16 10.36
CA GLN A 291 26.24 6.55 9.92
C GLN A 291 27.08 6.79 8.65
N ALA A 292 28.27 6.15 8.54
CA ALA A 292 29.07 6.20 7.32
C ALA A 292 28.31 5.66 6.11
N ILE A 293 27.63 4.54 6.29
CA ILE A 293 26.78 3.95 5.25
C ILE A 293 25.67 4.94 4.87
N ALA A 294 24.95 5.51 5.84
CA ALA A 294 23.87 6.47 5.58
C ALA A 294 24.38 7.71 4.83
N TYR A 295 25.50 8.32 5.24
CA TYR A 295 26.09 9.46 4.53
C TYR A 295 26.68 9.12 3.15
N SER A 296 26.93 7.85 2.85
CA SER A 296 27.39 7.42 1.52
C SER A 296 26.27 7.33 0.49
N ILE A 297 25.01 7.29 0.94
CA ILE A 297 23.82 7.10 0.08
C ILE A 297 23.33 8.42 -0.45
N ASP A 298 23.36 8.59 -1.77
CA ASP A 298 22.76 9.71 -2.48
C ASP A 298 21.31 9.33 -2.88
N ASN A 299 20.33 9.75 -2.03
CA ASN A 299 18.93 9.44 -2.25
C ASN A 299 18.40 10.04 -3.57
N ASP A 300 18.82 11.25 -3.94
CA ASP A 300 18.37 11.90 -5.16
C ASP A 300 18.91 11.16 -6.40
N ALA A 301 20.20 10.80 -6.38
CA ALA A 301 20.79 9.97 -7.45
C ALA A 301 20.13 8.58 -7.51
N MET A 302 19.76 7.99 -6.36
CA MET A 302 19.03 6.73 -6.29
C MET A 302 17.64 6.85 -6.93
N ILE A 303 16.86 7.88 -6.57
CA ILE A 303 15.54 8.15 -7.13
C ILE A 303 15.64 8.38 -8.65
N MET A 304 16.66 9.13 -9.10
CA MET A 304 16.91 9.29 -10.54
C MET A 304 17.23 7.98 -11.23
N ALA A 305 18.07 7.12 -10.64
CA ALA A 305 18.52 5.86 -11.25
C ALA A 305 17.43 4.77 -11.28
N LEU A 306 16.55 4.73 -10.26
CA LEU A 306 15.59 3.65 -10.05
C LEU A 306 14.16 4.05 -10.43
N ALA A 307 13.79 5.31 -10.21
CA ALA A 307 12.44 5.84 -10.41
C ALA A 307 12.40 7.03 -11.39
N TYR A 308 13.49 7.30 -12.11
CA TYR A 308 13.57 8.39 -13.11
C TYR A 308 13.17 9.77 -12.53
N GLY A 309 13.45 10.02 -11.27
CA GLY A 309 13.04 11.24 -10.56
C GLY A 309 11.60 11.21 -10.02
N ASN A 310 10.88 10.10 -10.19
CA ASN A 310 9.47 9.98 -9.75
C ASN A 310 9.37 9.20 -8.43
N GLY A 311 9.71 9.86 -7.37
CA GLY A 311 9.68 9.35 -6.01
C GLY A 311 10.10 10.43 -5.04
N GLU A 312 10.01 10.13 -3.78
CA GLU A 312 10.39 11.01 -2.69
C GLU A 312 11.39 10.35 -1.75
N ARG A 313 12.26 11.14 -1.17
CA ARG A 313 13.18 10.68 -0.14
C ARG A 313 12.40 10.37 1.14
N LEU A 314 12.81 9.34 1.86
CA LEU A 314 12.32 9.08 3.21
C LEU A 314 13.21 9.79 4.25
N TYR A 315 12.64 10.75 4.98
CA TYR A 315 13.32 11.48 6.07
C TYR A 315 13.14 10.79 7.42
N ASP A 316 12.10 9.99 7.55
CA ASP A 316 11.98 8.92 8.54
C ASP A 316 12.25 7.58 7.87
N VAL A 317 12.28 6.52 8.63
CA VAL A 317 12.40 5.15 8.07
C VAL A 317 11.14 4.76 7.29
N HIS A 318 10.04 5.48 7.44
CA HIS A 318 8.73 5.18 6.87
C HIS A 318 8.21 6.29 5.94
N SER A 319 7.19 5.95 5.15
CA SER A 319 6.58 6.85 4.18
C SER A 319 5.94 8.09 4.84
N PRO A 320 6.07 9.30 4.23
CA PRO A 320 5.47 10.52 4.74
C PRO A 320 3.94 10.52 4.72
N ILE A 321 3.30 9.58 4.02
CA ILE A 321 1.84 9.48 4.04
C ILE A 321 1.30 8.78 5.29
N MET A 322 2.14 8.21 6.16
CA MET A 322 1.68 7.58 7.41
C MET A 322 1.20 8.62 8.41
N ILE A 323 0.12 8.28 9.13
CA ILE A 323 -0.40 9.11 10.22
C ILE A 323 0.66 9.21 11.32
N GLY A 324 0.94 10.43 11.76
CA GLY A 324 1.99 10.74 12.72
C GLY A 324 3.30 11.22 12.09
N TYR A 325 3.46 11.13 10.76
CA TYR A 325 4.61 11.73 10.10
C TYR A 325 4.59 13.26 10.28
N ASN A 326 5.74 13.82 10.63
CA ASN A 326 5.86 15.26 10.80
C ASN A 326 6.70 15.87 9.68
N PRO A 327 6.11 16.73 8.83
CA PRO A 327 6.83 17.36 7.71
C PRO A 327 8.03 18.20 8.12
N LYS A 328 8.17 18.60 9.38
CA LYS A 328 9.36 19.32 9.86
C LYS A 328 10.64 18.51 9.72
N TRP A 329 10.55 17.15 9.78
CA TRP A 329 11.70 16.26 9.66
C TRP A 329 12.42 16.40 8.31
N GLU A 330 11.72 16.85 7.27
CA GLU A 330 12.28 17.11 5.93
C GLU A 330 13.27 18.28 5.93
N ASN A 331 13.12 19.18 6.90
CA ASN A 331 13.97 20.36 7.06
C ASN A 331 15.04 20.20 8.15
N GLU A 332 15.10 19.04 8.79
CA GLU A 332 16.11 18.72 9.78
C GLU A 332 17.34 18.06 9.14
N GLU A 333 18.51 18.14 9.80
CA GLU A 333 19.68 17.40 9.38
C GLU A 333 19.40 15.88 9.53
N ASN A 334 19.45 15.18 8.41
CA ASN A 334 19.18 13.74 8.37
C ASN A 334 20.05 13.07 7.31
N TYR A 335 21.31 12.76 7.61
CA TYR A 335 22.24 12.02 6.76
C TYR A 335 22.21 12.44 5.28
N THR A 336 22.19 13.73 4.99
CA THR A 336 22.32 14.23 3.63
C THR A 336 23.63 13.73 3.02
N TYR A 337 23.58 13.21 1.81
CA TYR A 337 24.73 12.65 1.12
C TYR A 337 26.01 13.49 1.30
N ASN A 338 27.05 12.87 1.83
CA ASN A 338 28.36 13.49 2.05
C ASN A 338 29.45 12.41 2.05
N LEU A 339 30.01 12.16 0.87
CA LEU A 339 31.01 11.10 0.68
C LEU A 339 32.26 11.31 1.54
N GLU A 340 32.71 12.55 1.74
CA GLU A 340 33.92 12.81 2.55
C GLU A 340 33.65 12.54 4.03
N LYS A 341 32.48 12.93 4.54
CA LYS A 341 32.06 12.57 5.90
C LYS A 341 31.90 11.06 6.07
N ALA A 342 31.35 10.37 5.06
CA ALA A 342 31.25 8.92 5.06
C ALA A 342 32.63 8.26 5.18
N LYS A 343 33.62 8.66 4.36
CA LYS A 343 34.99 8.16 4.45
C LYS A 343 35.66 8.46 5.80
N GLN A 344 35.44 9.65 6.34
CA GLN A 344 35.94 10.00 7.67
C GLN A 344 35.37 9.05 8.73
N LEU A 345 34.05 8.82 8.72
CA LEU A 345 33.38 7.94 9.69
C LEU A 345 33.83 6.48 9.53
N VAL A 346 34.07 6.01 8.29
CA VAL A 346 34.68 4.69 8.06
C VAL A 346 36.04 4.58 8.72
N ALA A 347 36.90 5.60 8.57
CA ALA A 347 38.22 5.62 9.19
C ALA A 347 38.18 5.69 10.72
N GLU A 348 37.13 6.30 11.30
CA GLU A 348 36.90 6.40 12.74
C GLU A 348 36.15 5.21 13.35
N SER A 349 35.61 4.33 12.51
CA SER A 349 34.86 3.13 12.89
C SER A 349 35.78 1.94 13.19
N ASP A 350 35.18 0.86 13.67
CA ASP A 350 35.88 -0.41 13.86
C ASP A 350 35.99 -1.24 12.59
N TYR A 351 35.51 -0.75 11.46
CA TYR A 351 35.58 -1.40 10.16
C TYR A 351 37.03 -1.59 9.68
N LYS A 352 37.38 -2.83 9.30
CA LYS A 352 38.75 -3.19 8.89
C LYS A 352 38.82 -3.71 7.43
N GLY A 353 37.80 -3.40 6.61
CA GLY A 353 37.75 -3.81 5.22
C GLY A 353 37.10 -5.17 4.96
N GLN A 354 36.46 -5.76 5.96
CA GLN A 354 35.65 -6.97 5.78
C GLN A 354 34.48 -6.72 4.83
N THR A 355 34.08 -7.74 4.07
CA THR A 355 32.92 -7.62 3.20
C THR A 355 31.64 -7.73 4.00
N LEU A 356 30.77 -6.71 3.89
CA LEU A 356 29.42 -6.70 4.49
C LEU A 356 28.42 -7.32 3.51
N SER A 357 27.42 -8.01 4.03
CA SER A 357 26.38 -8.63 3.22
C SER A 357 25.06 -7.83 3.25
N ILE A 358 24.45 -7.63 2.07
CA ILE A 358 23.09 -7.12 1.93
C ILE A 358 22.18 -8.28 1.54
N LEU A 359 21.21 -8.60 2.40
CA LEU A 359 20.11 -9.49 2.09
C LEU A 359 18.97 -8.70 1.44
N CYS A 360 18.39 -9.20 0.35
CA CYS A 360 17.20 -8.64 -0.27
C CYS A 360 16.41 -9.74 -1.00
N SER A 361 15.14 -9.46 -1.34
CA SER A 361 14.40 -10.33 -2.25
C SER A 361 15.03 -10.35 -3.64
N GLY A 362 15.07 -11.52 -4.28
CA GLY A 362 15.50 -11.68 -5.68
C GLY A 362 14.49 -11.15 -6.70
N ASN A 363 13.30 -10.70 -6.25
CA ASN A 363 12.22 -10.25 -7.10
C ASN A 363 12.05 -8.73 -7.10
N GLY A 364 11.40 -8.21 -8.12
CA GLY A 364 11.09 -6.78 -8.25
C GLY A 364 12.34 -5.89 -8.35
N ASP A 365 12.27 -4.71 -7.74
CA ASP A 365 13.34 -3.71 -7.78
C ASP A 365 14.45 -3.93 -6.74
N MET A 366 14.26 -4.82 -5.78
CA MET A 366 15.19 -5.04 -4.67
C MET A 366 16.65 -5.33 -5.11
N PRO A 367 16.91 -6.20 -6.12
CA PRO A 367 18.28 -6.42 -6.57
C PRO A 367 18.94 -5.18 -7.17
N ARG A 368 18.17 -4.33 -7.87
CA ARG A 368 18.67 -3.07 -8.45
C ARG A 368 18.99 -2.05 -7.35
N ILE A 369 18.13 -1.96 -6.32
CA ILE A 369 18.37 -1.14 -5.14
C ILE A 369 19.67 -1.57 -4.46
N ALA A 370 19.85 -2.88 -4.23
CA ALA A 370 21.06 -3.42 -3.62
C ALA A 370 22.33 -3.09 -4.44
N GLN A 371 22.28 -3.14 -5.78
CA GLN A 371 23.39 -2.77 -6.65
C GLN A 371 23.74 -1.29 -6.56
N VAL A 372 22.75 -0.40 -6.49
CA VAL A 372 22.97 1.05 -6.32
C VAL A 372 23.58 1.32 -4.95
N LEU A 373 23.10 0.70 -3.88
CA LEU A 373 23.66 0.81 -2.53
C LEU A 373 25.10 0.30 -2.48
N GLN A 374 25.39 -0.86 -3.08
CA GLN A 374 26.75 -1.40 -3.19
C GLN A 374 27.68 -0.39 -3.85
N ALA A 375 27.27 0.23 -4.96
CA ALA A 375 28.09 1.21 -5.67
C ALA A 375 28.38 2.45 -4.81
N PHE A 376 27.40 2.97 -4.04
CA PHE A 376 27.62 4.09 -3.13
C PHE A 376 28.57 3.72 -1.98
N MET A 377 28.36 2.58 -1.33
CA MET A 377 29.21 2.13 -0.22
C MET A 377 30.65 1.88 -0.65
N MET A 378 30.86 1.31 -1.85
CA MET A 378 32.21 1.11 -2.42
C MET A 378 32.96 2.43 -2.60
N GLN A 379 32.30 3.54 -2.96
CA GLN A 379 32.93 4.86 -3.06
C GLN A 379 33.40 5.38 -1.69
N ALA A 380 32.71 4.99 -0.62
CA ALA A 380 33.11 5.30 0.75
C ALA A 380 34.17 4.34 1.31
N GLY A 381 34.60 3.32 0.53
CA GLY A 381 35.59 2.33 0.95
C GLY A 381 35.01 1.16 1.74
N ILE A 382 33.70 0.92 1.62
CA ILE A 382 32.99 -0.19 2.28
C ILE A 382 32.75 -1.29 1.26
N ASN A 383 33.31 -2.48 1.51
CA ASN A 383 33.11 -3.65 0.66
C ASN A 383 31.76 -4.31 0.96
N VAL A 384 31.00 -4.60 -0.08
CA VAL A 384 29.66 -5.15 0.04
C VAL A 384 29.43 -6.27 -0.96
N GLU A 385 28.81 -7.35 -0.50
CA GLU A 385 28.25 -8.41 -1.34
C GLU A 385 26.73 -8.43 -1.25
N ILE A 386 26.06 -8.86 -2.34
CA ILE A 386 24.61 -8.89 -2.43
C ILE A 386 24.14 -10.34 -2.36
N ASN A 387 23.25 -10.62 -1.43
CA ASN A 387 22.52 -11.87 -1.32
C ASN A 387 21.04 -11.63 -1.71
N ALA A 388 20.76 -11.76 -3.01
CA ALA A 388 19.40 -11.71 -3.54
C ALA A 388 18.78 -13.10 -3.46
N ALA A 389 17.80 -13.29 -2.58
CA ALA A 389 17.28 -14.60 -2.21
C ALA A 389 15.80 -14.76 -2.56
N GLU A 390 15.37 -16.00 -2.70
CA GLU A 390 13.95 -16.35 -2.85
C GLU A 390 13.15 -15.96 -1.61
N MET A 391 11.85 -15.63 -1.78
CA MET A 391 10.99 -15.14 -0.71
C MET A 391 10.92 -16.11 0.48
N ALA A 392 10.92 -17.42 0.23
CA ALA A 392 10.92 -18.44 1.30
C ALA A 392 12.16 -18.34 2.19
N TYR A 393 13.34 -18.07 1.60
CA TYR A 393 14.56 -17.84 2.38
C TYR A 393 14.49 -16.56 3.19
N ILE A 394 13.97 -15.48 2.59
CA ILE A 394 13.77 -14.18 3.28
C ILE A 394 12.88 -14.38 4.51
N VAL A 395 11.71 -14.98 4.35
CA VAL A 395 10.76 -15.23 5.45
C VAL A 395 11.39 -16.03 6.57
N ALA A 396 12.17 -17.05 6.24
CA ALA A 396 12.82 -17.93 7.23
C ALA A 396 13.99 -17.26 7.97
N ASN A 397 14.68 -16.28 7.36
CA ASN A 397 15.98 -15.80 7.88
C ASN A 397 16.00 -14.30 8.21
N ARG A 398 15.01 -13.50 7.84
CA ARG A 398 15.01 -12.04 8.04
C ARG A 398 15.14 -11.60 9.52
N LEU A 399 14.73 -12.45 10.46
CA LEU A 399 14.85 -12.19 11.90
C LEU A 399 16.16 -12.70 12.48
N ASP A 400 16.92 -13.50 11.74
CA ASP A 400 18.23 -13.99 12.14
C ASP A 400 19.34 -13.08 11.63
N GLY A 401 19.71 -12.09 12.43
CA GLY A 401 20.77 -11.13 12.09
C GLY A 401 22.16 -11.73 11.87
N THR A 402 22.36 -13.03 12.11
CA THR A 402 23.62 -13.71 11.74
C THR A 402 23.71 -14.07 10.26
N LYS A 403 22.62 -13.89 9.51
CA LYS A 403 22.52 -14.23 8.07
C LYS A 403 22.80 -13.06 7.15
N TYR A 404 22.93 -11.85 7.70
CA TYR A 404 23.20 -10.63 6.95
C TYR A 404 23.74 -9.52 7.85
N ASP A 405 24.41 -8.54 7.27
CA ASP A 405 24.76 -7.30 7.96
C ASP A 405 23.72 -6.21 7.70
N MET A 406 23.13 -6.21 6.51
CA MET A 406 22.10 -5.27 6.10
C MET A 406 20.95 -6.00 5.40
N PHE A 407 19.73 -5.49 5.56
CA PHE A 407 18.54 -6.05 4.94
C PHE A 407 17.72 -4.94 4.28
N ILE A 408 17.41 -5.10 2.99
CA ILE A 408 16.51 -4.19 2.27
C ILE A 408 15.09 -4.74 2.36
N ASN A 409 14.17 -3.91 2.82
CA ASN A 409 12.76 -4.22 2.84
C ASN A 409 11.92 -3.03 2.35
N SER A 410 10.67 -3.31 2.01
CA SER A 410 9.64 -2.31 1.71
C SER A 410 8.56 -2.43 2.77
N ILE A 411 8.26 -1.33 3.44
CA ILE A 411 7.35 -1.30 4.58
C ILE A 411 6.25 -0.30 4.33
N GLY A 412 5.02 -0.75 4.51
CA GLY A 412 3.83 0.07 4.53
C GLY A 412 3.14 0.05 5.90
N GLY A 413 2.20 0.95 6.09
CA GLY A 413 1.37 1.06 7.28
C GLY A 413 0.49 2.30 7.20
N THR A 414 -0.49 2.38 8.09
CA THR A 414 -1.35 3.55 8.21
C THR A 414 -0.84 4.50 9.30
N TYR A 415 -0.45 3.96 10.45
CA TYR A 415 0.11 4.72 11.57
C TYR A 415 1.59 4.40 11.77
N LEU A 416 2.39 5.40 12.09
CA LEU A 416 3.80 5.19 12.45
C LEU A 416 3.93 4.31 13.69
N ALA A 417 3.09 4.50 14.70
CA ALA A 417 3.12 3.69 15.93
C ALA A 417 2.96 2.19 15.64
N ASP A 418 2.01 1.80 14.76
CA ASP A 418 1.81 0.40 14.38
C ASP A 418 3.01 -0.13 13.56
N ALA A 419 3.49 0.64 12.60
CA ALA A 419 4.66 0.28 11.80
C ALA A 419 5.91 0.11 12.68
N TRP A 420 6.15 1.02 13.61
CA TRP A 420 7.25 0.93 14.55
C TRP A 420 7.12 -0.24 15.52
N ALA A 421 5.90 -0.50 16.02
CA ALA A 421 5.66 -1.64 16.92
C ALA A 421 5.98 -2.98 16.23
N ILE A 422 5.62 -3.12 14.96
CA ILE A 422 5.94 -4.33 14.19
C ILE A 422 7.44 -4.49 14.01
N ARG A 423 8.20 -3.40 13.86
CA ARG A 423 9.62 -3.41 13.49
C ARG A 423 10.57 -3.42 14.66
N TYR A 424 10.29 -2.61 15.67
CA TYR A 424 11.27 -2.23 16.68
C TYR A 424 10.88 -2.64 18.10
N ASP A 425 9.68 -3.18 18.33
CA ASP A 425 9.33 -3.67 19.66
C ASP A 425 10.24 -4.85 20.06
N PRO A 426 11.09 -4.67 21.06
CA PRO A 426 12.02 -5.72 21.49
C PRO A 426 11.33 -6.96 22.07
N ASN A 427 10.04 -6.86 22.42
CA ASN A 427 9.21 -7.94 22.95
C ASN A 427 8.30 -8.58 21.89
N ALA A 428 8.12 -7.96 20.71
CA ALA A 428 7.30 -8.50 19.63
C ALA A 428 8.10 -9.46 18.74
N TYR A 429 8.16 -10.70 19.14
CA TYR A 429 9.01 -11.68 18.49
C TYR A 429 8.51 -12.27 17.18
N SER A 430 7.29 -12.09 16.81
CA SER A 430 6.78 -13.19 15.99
C SER A 430 6.09 -12.81 14.71
N THR A 431 5.74 -11.58 14.53
CA THR A 431 4.75 -11.29 13.50
C THR A 431 5.30 -10.50 12.35
N GLY A 432 6.49 -10.01 12.49
CA GLY A 432 6.88 -9.02 11.56
C GLY A 432 8.15 -9.31 10.82
N ASP A 433 8.36 -8.47 9.94
CA ASP A 433 9.59 -8.13 9.31
C ASP A 433 10.50 -7.39 10.31
N GLY A 434 10.43 -7.70 11.60
CA GLY A 434 11.19 -7.06 12.67
C GLY A 434 12.68 -7.06 12.37
N THR A 435 13.39 -6.16 13.01
CA THR A 435 14.84 -6.18 12.96
C THR A 435 15.35 -7.29 13.88
N SER A 436 16.50 -7.86 13.58
CA SER A 436 17.17 -8.78 14.50
C SER A 436 17.68 -8.07 15.77
N ARG A 437 17.49 -6.75 15.87
CA ARG A 437 17.94 -5.91 16.98
C ARG A 437 16.87 -5.84 18.08
N LYS A 438 17.32 -6.04 19.33
CA LYS A 438 16.51 -5.82 20.52
C LYS A 438 16.99 -4.55 21.20
N ASP A 439 16.29 -3.46 20.96
CA ASP A 439 16.61 -2.17 21.54
C ASP A 439 15.54 -1.80 22.58
N TYR A 440 15.83 -2.06 23.85
CA TYR A 440 14.88 -1.81 24.93
C TYR A 440 14.73 -0.30 25.21
N ALA A 441 15.73 0.52 24.93
CA ALA A 441 15.62 1.97 25.12
C ALA A 441 14.67 2.56 24.06
N LEU A 442 14.73 2.09 22.82
CA LEU A 442 13.73 2.40 21.80
C LEU A 442 12.36 1.86 22.20
N GLY A 443 12.31 0.63 22.73
CA GLY A 443 11.07 0.01 23.21
C GLY A 443 10.29 0.89 24.18
N GLU A 444 10.96 1.48 25.17
CA GLU A 444 10.31 2.40 26.12
C GLU A 444 9.69 3.62 25.42
N LEU A 445 10.37 4.21 24.44
CA LEU A 445 9.82 5.33 23.67
C LEU A 445 8.63 4.91 22.81
N LEU A 446 8.66 3.70 22.23
CA LEU A 446 7.55 3.15 21.46
C LEU A 446 6.31 2.98 22.34
N TYR A 447 6.48 2.42 23.56
CA TYR A 447 5.35 2.19 24.47
C TYR A 447 4.66 3.50 24.88
N GLU A 448 5.39 4.62 24.94
CA GLU A 448 4.80 5.94 25.16
C GLU A 448 3.89 6.38 24.00
N THR A 449 4.16 5.94 22.76
CA THR A 449 3.35 6.30 21.56
C THR A 449 2.17 5.36 21.32
N TRP A 450 2.01 4.27 22.06
CA TRP A 450 1.03 3.25 21.70
C TRP A 450 -0.40 3.65 22.05
N THR A 451 -0.60 4.42 23.12
CA THR A 451 -1.95 4.79 23.54
C THR A 451 -2.46 6.04 22.81
N PRO A 452 -3.76 6.22 22.64
CA PRO A 452 -4.32 7.44 22.06
C PRO A 452 -3.85 8.73 22.74
N GLU A 453 -3.74 8.75 24.06
CA GLU A 453 -3.24 9.90 24.82
C GLU A 453 -1.74 10.08 24.66
N GLY A 454 -0.99 9.00 24.50
CA GLY A 454 0.45 9.00 24.34
C GLY A 454 0.90 9.28 22.90
N TYR A 455 0.03 9.13 21.91
CA TYR A 455 0.33 9.39 20.50
C TYR A 455 0.33 10.88 20.21
N THR A 456 1.28 11.58 20.79
CA THR A 456 1.47 13.02 20.65
C THR A 456 2.63 13.31 19.72
N GLU A 457 2.63 14.49 19.07
CA GLU A 457 3.76 14.94 18.24
C GLU A 457 5.10 14.84 19.00
N GLU A 458 5.12 15.24 20.28
CA GLU A 458 6.33 15.18 21.12
C GLU A 458 6.87 13.76 21.27
N ASN A 459 6.02 12.76 21.56
CA ASN A 459 6.44 11.38 21.74
C ASN A 459 6.83 10.73 20.42
N VAL A 460 6.08 11.03 19.35
CA VAL A 460 6.42 10.60 17.99
C VAL A 460 7.79 11.15 17.57
N ASP A 461 8.08 12.42 17.83
CA ASP A 461 9.39 13.02 17.58
C ASP A 461 10.52 12.36 18.39
N LYS A 462 10.27 11.95 19.64
CA LYS A 462 11.29 11.22 20.43
C LYS A 462 11.68 9.91 19.75
N VAL A 463 10.72 9.15 19.22
CA VAL A 463 10.99 7.91 18.49
C VAL A 463 11.74 8.20 17.19
N HIS A 464 11.27 9.16 16.39
CA HIS A 464 11.97 9.58 15.17
C HIS A 464 13.42 9.98 15.43
N ASN A 465 13.66 10.85 16.42
CA ASN A 465 15.00 11.29 16.76
C ASN A 465 15.89 10.15 17.24
N TYR A 466 15.34 9.22 18.02
CA TYR A 466 16.09 8.04 18.43
C TYR A 466 16.51 7.17 17.23
N LEU A 467 15.58 6.88 16.32
CA LEU A 467 15.87 6.12 15.09
C LEU A 467 16.95 6.82 14.24
N LYS A 468 16.81 8.13 14.07
CA LYS A 468 17.78 8.96 13.37
C LYS A 468 19.15 8.91 14.05
N ASP A 469 19.22 9.23 15.35
CA ASP A 469 20.49 9.32 16.07
C ASP A 469 21.20 7.97 16.18
N SER A 470 20.47 6.88 16.46
CA SER A 470 21.04 5.53 16.54
C SER A 470 21.40 4.94 15.20
N CYS A 471 20.78 5.41 14.12
CA CYS A 471 20.97 4.93 12.76
C CYS A 471 20.85 3.40 12.66
N ILE A 472 19.85 2.81 13.30
CA ILE A 472 19.60 1.34 13.26
C ILE A 472 18.85 0.92 12.02
N ALA A 473 18.24 1.87 11.35
CA ALA A 473 17.64 1.74 10.02
C ALA A 473 17.78 3.06 9.27
N TYR A 474 17.64 3.02 7.95
CA TYR A 474 17.74 4.20 7.09
C TYR A 474 16.67 4.17 6.00
N GLY A 475 15.92 5.27 5.87
CA GLY A 475 14.93 5.46 4.82
C GLY A 475 15.61 5.74 3.49
N LEU A 476 15.28 4.95 2.47
CA LEU A 476 15.85 5.12 1.14
C LEU A 476 14.99 6.05 0.30
N TYR A 477 13.91 5.53 -0.27
CA TYR A 477 12.97 6.31 -1.07
C TYR A 477 11.62 5.61 -1.17
N ASN A 478 10.62 6.39 -1.59
CA ASN A 478 9.26 5.93 -1.88
C ASN A 478 8.95 6.27 -3.35
N PRO A 479 8.79 5.28 -4.24
CA PRO A 479 8.41 5.54 -5.63
C PRO A 479 6.94 5.95 -5.71
N TYR A 480 6.60 6.82 -6.66
CA TYR A 480 5.21 7.17 -6.93
C TYR A 480 4.49 6.05 -7.70
N ASN A 481 3.23 5.87 -7.40
CA ASN A 481 2.31 5.11 -8.23
C ASN A 481 1.80 5.99 -9.37
N TYR A 482 1.71 5.44 -10.56
CA TYR A 482 1.16 6.12 -11.73
C TYR A 482 -0.20 5.54 -12.09
N CYS A 483 -1.22 6.40 -12.09
CA CYS A 483 -2.52 6.13 -12.70
C CYS A 483 -2.68 7.03 -13.92
N ILE A 484 -3.09 6.48 -15.06
CA ILE A 484 -3.22 7.22 -16.31
C ILE A 484 -4.59 6.93 -16.89
N TRP A 485 -5.27 7.97 -17.32
CA TRP A 485 -6.54 7.84 -18.04
C TRP A 485 -6.60 8.76 -19.27
N ARG A 486 -7.48 8.43 -20.17
CA ARG A 486 -7.78 9.23 -21.34
C ARG A 486 -8.49 10.50 -20.87
N THR A 487 -7.96 11.68 -21.23
CA THR A 487 -8.51 12.97 -20.77
C THR A 487 -9.98 13.14 -21.14
N GLU A 488 -10.43 12.54 -22.24
CA GLU A 488 -11.79 12.61 -22.73
C GLU A 488 -12.86 11.99 -21.81
N ILE A 489 -12.49 11.07 -20.91
CA ILE A 489 -13.45 10.57 -19.90
C ILE A 489 -13.84 11.64 -18.88
N GLY A 490 -13.14 12.77 -18.89
CA GLY A 490 -13.56 13.96 -18.18
C GLY A 490 -13.63 13.79 -16.68
N VAL A 491 -12.54 13.31 -16.05
CA VAL A 491 -12.43 13.24 -14.59
C VAL A 491 -12.59 14.66 -14.03
N THR A 492 -13.46 14.80 -13.04
CA THR A 492 -13.66 16.07 -12.32
C THR A 492 -12.51 16.36 -11.38
N ASP A 493 -12.45 17.58 -10.83
CA ASP A 493 -11.38 18.00 -9.90
C ASP A 493 -11.33 17.17 -8.59
N GLU A 494 -12.39 16.42 -8.28
CA GLU A 494 -12.48 15.60 -7.08
C GLU A 494 -12.09 14.16 -7.40
N VAL A 495 -10.82 13.86 -7.21
CA VAL A 495 -10.26 12.50 -7.28
C VAL A 495 -10.11 11.97 -5.87
N HIS A 496 -10.83 10.91 -5.55
CA HIS A 496 -10.70 10.26 -4.25
C HIS A 496 -9.59 9.22 -4.26
N GLU A 497 -8.83 9.18 -3.16
CA GLU A 497 -7.77 8.21 -2.94
C GLU A 497 -8.10 7.29 -1.77
N ILE A 498 -7.73 6.03 -1.90
CA ILE A 498 -7.72 5.05 -0.83
C ILE A 498 -6.37 4.36 -0.87
N ALA A 499 -5.70 4.29 0.28
CA ALA A 499 -4.44 3.58 0.40
C ALA A 499 -3.36 3.98 -0.65
N GLY A 500 -3.22 5.28 -0.93
CA GLY A 500 -2.22 5.82 -1.87
C GLY A 500 -2.47 5.40 -3.32
N THR A 501 -3.72 5.17 -3.70
CA THR A 501 -4.16 4.96 -5.08
C THR A 501 -5.52 5.61 -5.28
N ILE A 502 -5.84 6.00 -6.50
CA ILE A 502 -7.16 6.55 -6.78
C ILE A 502 -8.25 5.50 -6.55
N ALA A 503 -9.45 5.96 -6.18
CA ALA A 503 -10.66 5.15 -6.05
C ALA A 503 -11.54 5.33 -7.31
N PRO A 504 -11.41 4.45 -8.34
CA PRO A 504 -12.05 4.70 -9.63
C PRO A 504 -13.57 4.74 -9.53
N ALA A 505 -14.15 3.89 -8.70
CA ALA A 505 -15.60 3.82 -8.50
C ALA A 505 -16.19 5.10 -7.90
N ALA A 506 -15.44 5.79 -7.03
CA ALA A 506 -15.87 7.00 -6.33
C ALA A 506 -15.47 8.30 -7.05
N THR A 507 -14.71 8.22 -8.11
CA THR A 507 -14.33 9.37 -8.95
C THR A 507 -15.44 9.69 -9.94
N SER A 508 -15.76 10.95 -10.12
CA SER A 508 -16.80 11.40 -11.06
C SER A 508 -16.24 11.59 -12.47
N TYR A 509 -16.98 11.13 -13.45
CA TYR A 509 -16.64 11.25 -14.87
C TYR A 509 -17.77 11.91 -15.65
N THR A 510 -17.42 12.81 -16.57
CA THR A 510 -18.39 13.53 -17.41
C THR A 510 -18.45 12.99 -18.83
N GLY A 511 -17.54 12.11 -19.21
CA GLY A 511 -17.39 11.54 -20.55
C GLY A 511 -17.61 10.03 -20.65
N LEU A 512 -18.12 9.38 -19.59
CA LEU A 512 -18.52 7.96 -19.62
C LEU A 512 -19.98 7.78 -20.02
#